data_2960834c237f5f96c2b9f15196424758
#
_entry.id   2960834c237f5f96c2b9f15196424758
#
_cell.length_a   1.000
_cell.length_b   1.000
_cell.length_c   1.000
_cell.angle_alpha   90.00
_cell.angle_beta   90.00
_cell.angle_gamma   90.00
#
_symmetry.space_group_name_H-M   'P 1'
#
loop_
_entity.id
_entity.type
_entity.pdbx_description
1 polymer ?
#
loop_
_entity_poly.entity_id
_entity_poly.type
_entity_poly.pdbx_seq_one_letter_code
_entity_poly.pdbx_strand_id
1 'polypeptide(L)'
;MRTFKIGIMTIMLPLTAFCQGTLVDTFFYSQSLGFDRNVDVYLPEGYDPDGSVDYPAVYFLHGAGGNNDSYSEIISILDTLIENRDIDPVIVVKPGGHIEPYAGSMYTNSELYGAFEDFIVFDLVEFIEANFRVVPERGKRCIMGHSMGGIGSMKLALKHPDIYGGIASLSGALDLNAGIDLWIPHILSENGGSPPYNYSPLAGIFSVLAYTAAGAFSPDLNNLPFLVDFPLDSNGQLIDSIFALWRGHNPANLASSLPPDPSLSIYFDCGTLDYLEFYPMNTAFAETLASLEIPYEFQTFVGDHYSAARLPIALIFLDSILNSPTKISGVTSALPGGVSLLQNYPNPFNARTTIQYALPEARPVKIEIYDLLGRRVGLLVDEFKPAGYYRFIWNARDLATGIYFFKIQAREYSESKKMILLK
;
A
#
# COMPACT_ATOMS: atom_id res chain seq x y z
N MET A 1 -14.49 -15.07 22.96
CA MET A 1 -13.78 -13.92 23.54
C MET A 1 -12.45 -14.42 24.09
N ARG A 2 -11.37 -14.33 23.32
CA ARG A 2 -10.03 -14.55 23.81
C ARG A 2 -9.39 -13.17 23.96
N THR A 3 -9.20 -12.77 25.20
CA THR A 3 -8.47 -11.55 25.59
C THR A 3 -7.01 -11.72 25.18
N PHE A 4 -6.58 -10.94 24.17
CA PHE A 4 -5.16 -10.83 23.83
C PHE A 4 -4.45 -10.08 24.95
N LYS A 5 -3.53 -10.75 25.64
CA LYS A 5 -2.56 -10.10 26.51
C LYS A 5 -1.41 -9.60 25.63
N ILE A 6 -1.40 -8.30 25.36
CA ILE A 6 -0.27 -7.59 24.77
C ILE A 6 0.80 -7.53 25.87
N GLY A 7 1.95 -8.13 25.62
CA GLY A 7 3.13 -7.91 26.45
C GLY A 7 3.70 -6.54 26.17
N ILE A 8 3.16 -5.49 26.81
CA ILE A 8 3.80 -4.18 26.81
C ILE A 8 5.03 -4.28 27.71
N MET A 9 6.20 -4.31 27.11
CA MET A 9 7.44 -4.09 27.83
C MET A 9 7.52 -2.60 28.18
N THR A 10 7.08 -2.25 29.39
CA THR A 10 7.18 -0.90 29.92
C THR A 10 8.65 -0.56 30.14
N ILE A 11 9.27 0.12 29.19
CA ILE A 11 10.57 0.74 29.39
C ILE A 11 10.32 2.04 30.15
N MET A 12 10.59 2.05 31.45
CA MET A 12 10.73 3.30 32.24
C MET A 12 11.99 4.02 31.76
N LEU A 13 11.84 5.01 30.89
CA LEU A 13 12.89 5.97 30.56
C LEU A 13 12.92 7.06 31.62
N PRO A 14 14.12 7.54 32.02
CA PRO A 14 14.25 8.66 32.93
C PRO A 14 13.75 9.96 32.27
N LEU A 15 13.02 10.77 33.02
CA LEU A 15 12.59 12.12 32.64
C LEU A 15 13.84 13.01 32.42
N THR A 16 14.38 13.00 31.21
CA THR A 16 15.22 14.08 30.68
C THR A 16 14.45 14.64 29.50
N ALA A 17 14.11 15.93 29.56
CA ALA A 17 13.44 16.64 28.50
C ALA A 17 14.30 16.60 27.22
N PHE A 18 14.04 15.67 26.33
CA PHE A 18 14.48 15.70 24.95
C PHE A 18 13.28 16.08 24.10
N CYS A 19 13.39 17.20 23.41
CA CYS A 19 12.46 17.63 22.36
C CYS A 19 12.60 16.73 21.11
N GLN A 20 12.34 15.44 21.24
CA GLN A 20 12.47 14.48 20.14
C GLN A 20 11.35 13.44 20.20
N GLY A 21 10.89 13.02 19.01
CA GLY A 21 9.95 11.93 18.89
C GLY A 21 10.53 10.59 19.37
N THR A 22 9.70 9.61 19.57
CA THR A 22 10.06 8.29 20.07
C THR A 22 9.84 7.24 18.99
N LEU A 23 10.84 6.39 18.75
CA LEU A 23 10.67 5.20 17.91
C LEU A 23 10.26 4.02 18.78
N VAL A 24 9.11 3.41 18.48
CA VAL A 24 8.62 2.19 19.10
C VAL A 24 8.84 1.03 18.14
N ASP A 25 9.75 0.12 18.49
CA ASP A 25 9.90 -1.17 17.82
C ASP A 25 8.85 -2.14 18.40
N THR A 26 8.00 -2.67 17.53
CA THR A 26 6.93 -3.57 17.92
C THR A 26 6.71 -4.64 16.86
N PHE A 27 5.89 -5.62 17.20
CA PHE A 27 5.45 -6.64 16.25
C PHE A 27 4.00 -7.04 16.52
N PHE A 28 3.36 -7.60 15.51
CA PHE A 28 2.03 -8.17 15.66
C PHE A 28 1.84 -9.35 14.71
N TYR A 29 0.91 -10.22 15.06
CA TYR A 29 0.53 -11.35 14.21
C TYR A 29 -0.33 -10.86 13.06
N SER A 30 0.18 -10.98 11.84
CA SER A 30 -0.60 -10.69 10.63
C SER A 30 -1.48 -11.87 10.27
N GLN A 31 -2.78 -11.63 10.19
CA GLN A 31 -3.74 -12.65 9.74
C GLN A 31 -3.55 -13.01 8.27
N SER A 32 -3.16 -12.03 7.47
CA SER A 32 -2.93 -12.19 6.02
C SER A 32 -1.69 -13.02 5.74
N LEU A 33 -0.61 -12.82 6.52
CA LEU A 33 0.65 -13.55 6.35
C LEU A 33 0.69 -14.87 7.13
N GLY A 34 -0.03 -14.96 8.24
CA GLY A 34 -0.02 -16.14 9.12
C GLY A 34 1.15 -16.22 10.08
N PHE A 35 1.91 -15.13 10.28
CA PHE A 35 3.06 -15.03 11.19
C PHE A 35 3.26 -13.58 11.69
N ASP A 36 4.12 -13.44 12.70
CA ASP A 36 4.45 -12.14 13.29
C ASP A 36 5.30 -11.29 12.34
N ARG A 37 5.01 -9.98 12.29
CA ARG A 37 5.80 -9.01 11.54
C ARG A 37 6.21 -7.83 12.41
N ASN A 38 7.47 -7.43 12.26
CA ASN A 38 8.03 -6.27 12.91
C ASN A 38 7.55 -4.98 12.23
N VAL A 39 7.32 -3.98 13.06
CA VAL A 39 6.90 -2.64 12.65
C VAL A 39 7.56 -1.62 13.58
N ASP A 40 8.24 -0.64 13.01
CA ASP A 40 8.70 0.53 13.74
C ASP A 40 7.65 1.64 13.62
N VAL A 41 7.33 2.26 14.73
CA VAL A 41 6.37 3.37 14.78
C VAL A 41 7.04 4.59 15.40
N TYR A 42 7.22 5.64 14.61
CA TYR A 42 7.64 6.94 15.11
C TYR A 42 6.43 7.66 15.71
N LEU A 43 6.57 8.10 16.95
CA LEU A 43 5.60 8.88 17.68
C LEU A 43 6.17 10.31 17.89
N PRO A 44 5.46 11.36 17.50
CA PRO A 44 5.96 12.73 17.63
C PRO A 44 6.13 13.15 19.09
N GLU A 45 6.91 14.20 19.33
CA GLU A 45 7.05 14.78 20.67
C GLU A 45 5.68 15.12 21.26
N GLY A 46 5.51 14.81 22.54
CA GLY A 46 4.25 15.06 23.27
C GLY A 46 3.15 14.04 22.99
N TYR A 47 3.44 12.94 22.25
CA TYR A 47 2.48 11.84 22.10
C TYR A 47 2.13 11.25 23.48
N ASP A 48 0.83 11.19 23.78
CA ASP A 48 0.29 10.59 25.00
C ASP A 48 -0.73 9.50 24.61
N PRO A 49 -0.46 8.22 24.93
CA PRO A 49 -1.38 7.13 24.58
C PRO A 49 -2.74 7.25 25.28
N ASP A 50 -2.78 7.89 26.46
CA ASP A 50 -4.01 8.14 27.24
C ASP A 50 -4.61 9.53 26.96
N GLY A 51 -3.98 10.30 26.08
CA GLY A 51 -4.37 11.67 25.72
C GLY A 51 -5.64 11.76 24.91
N SER A 52 -5.99 12.96 24.47
CA SER A 52 -7.18 13.24 23.63
C SER A 52 -6.83 13.64 22.19
N VAL A 53 -5.54 13.72 21.84
CA VAL A 53 -5.08 14.12 20.50
C VAL A 53 -4.87 12.86 19.66
N ASP A 54 -5.52 12.81 18.49
CA ASP A 54 -5.25 11.81 17.46
C ASP A 54 -4.44 12.45 16.33
N TYR A 55 -3.48 11.71 15.78
CA TYR A 55 -2.52 12.18 14.80
C TYR A 55 -2.80 11.59 13.40
N PRO A 56 -2.50 12.31 12.32
CA PRO A 56 -2.44 11.69 11.00
C PRO A 56 -1.32 10.65 10.94
N ALA A 57 -1.37 9.74 9.97
CA ALA A 57 -0.39 8.67 9.81
C ALA A 57 0.18 8.59 8.39
N VAL A 58 1.51 8.37 8.30
CA VAL A 58 2.23 8.07 7.06
C VAL A 58 2.84 6.67 7.16
N TYR A 59 2.53 5.81 6.19
CA TYR A 59 3.10 4.48 6.06
C TYR A 59 4.31 4.54 5.14
N PHE A 60 5.51 4.29 5.66
CA PHE A 60 6.76 4.37 4.91
C PHE A 60 7.27 2.97 4.55
N LEU A 61 7.30 2.66 3.26
CA LEU A 61 7.73 1.38 2.71
C LEU A 61 9.22 1.43 2.32
N HIS A 62 10.02 0.49 2.83
CA HIS A 62 11.46 0.42 2.54
C HIS A 62 11.75 -0.12 1.14
N GLY A 63 12.98 0.14 0.64
CA GLY A 63 13.50 -0.38 -0.62
C GLY A 63 13.89 -1.86 -0.57
N ALA A 64 14.25 -2.43 -1.72
CA ALA A 64 14.76 -3.79 -1.82
C ALA A 64 16.01 -3.99 -0.94
N GLY A 65 16.08 -5.14 -0.26
CA GLY A 65 17.16 -5.46 0.70
C GLY A 65 17.01 -4.79 2.07
N GLY A 66 16.06 -3.86 2.24
CA GLY A 66 15.79 -3.19 3.52
C GLY A 66 14.78 -3.93 4.40
N ASN A 67 14.49 -3.34 5.58
CA ASN A 67 13.50 -3.82 6.54
C ASN A 67 12.90 -2.61 7.30
N ASN A 68 12.08 -2.86 8.35
CA ASN A 68 11.49 -1.81 9.20
C ASN A 68 12.52 -0.85 9.82
N ASP A 69 13.72 -1.31 10.17
CA ASP A 69 14.80 -0.51 10.72
C ASP A 69 15.57 0.34 9.69
N SER A 70 15.33 0.14 8.40
CA SER A 70 15.97 0.92 7.33
C SER A 70 15.53 2.39 7.36
N TYR A 71 16.32 3.30 6.78
CA TYR A 71 16.04 4.75 6.74
C TYR A 71 15.88 5.37 8.14
N SER A 72 16.80 5.05 9.05
CA SER A 72 16.79 5.56 10.42
C SER A 72 16.89 7.10 10.50
N GLU A 73 17.48 7.74 9.48
CA GLU A 73 17.57 9.20 9.35
C GLU A 73 16.21 9.90 9.26
N ILE A 74 15.12 9.19 8.90
CA ILE A 74 13.79 9.77 8.82
C ILE A 74 13.33 10.32 10.17
N ILE A 75 13.80 9.74 11.29
CA ILE A 75 13.45 10.16 12.65
C ILE A 75 13.96 11.57 12.90
N SER A 76 15.26 11.82 12.68
CA SER A 76 15.85 13.15 12.86
C SER A 76 15.30 14.17 11.86
N ILE A 77 14.90 13.74 10.66
CA ILE A 77 14.25 14.59 9.67
C ILE A 77 12.86 15.01 10.19
N LEU A 78 12.06 14.06 10.69
CA LEU A 78 10.73 14.35 11.24
C LEU A 78 10.83 15.30 12.43
N ASP A 79 11.72 15.02 13.39
CA ASP A 79 11.94 15.90 14.54
C ASP A 79 12.27 17.33 14.10
N THR A 80 13.19 17.48 13.13
CA THR A 80 13.59 18.78 12.58
C THR A 80 12.43 19.50 11.89
N LEU A 81 11.66 18.82 11.06
CA LEU A 81 10.53 19.41 10.34
C LEU A 81 9.41 19.83 11.29
N ILE A 82 9.12 19.05 12.32
CA ILE A 82 8.10 19.35 13.33
C ILE A 82 8.56 20.50 14.21
N GLU A 83 9.80 20.52 14.68
CA GLU A 83 10.37 21.61 15.48
C GLU A 83 10.34 22.95 14.73
N ASN A 84 10.71 22.93 13.44
CA ASN A 84 10.68 24.10 12.56
C ASN A 84 9.24 24.51 12.17
N ARG A 85 8.24 23.67 12.41
CA ARG A 85 6.86 23.84 11.95
C ARG A 85 6.73 23.82 10.42
N ASP A 86 7.61 23.09 9.76
CA ASP A 86 7.52 22.81 8.32
C ASP A 86 6.44 21.76 8.03
N ILE A 87 6.17 20.88 9.03
CA ILE A 87 5.05 19.93 9.06
C ILE A 87 4.42 19.91 10.46
N ASP A 88 3.16 19.51 10.53
CA ASP A 88 2.49 19.23 11.80
C ASP A 88 2.91 17.86 12.37
N PRO A 89 2.71 17.60 13.67
CA PRO A 89 3.00 16.30 14.28
C PRO A 89 2.27 15.15 13.59
N VAL A 90 3.00 14.10 13.22
CA VAL A 90 2.54 12.96 12.44
C VAL A 90 3.11 11.65 13.01
N ILE A 91 2.35 10.56 12.94
CA ILE A 91 2.85 9.21 13.23
C ILE A 91 3.39 8.62 11.94
N VAL A 92 4.61 8.06 11.97
CA VAL A 92 5.18 7.36 10.80
C VAL A 92 5.35 5.87 11.12
N VAL A 93 4.78 5.04 10.26
CA VAL A 93 4.72 3.57 10.40
C VAL A 93 5.63 2.93 9.39
N LYS A 94 6.62 2.16 9.82
CA LYS A 94 7.63 1.50 8.99
C LYS A 94 7.49 -0.02 9.10
N PRO A 95 6.72 -0.68 8.24
CA PRO A 95 6.56 -2.14 8.29
C PRO A 95 7.75 -2.86 7.66
N GLY A 96 8.08 -4.06 8.16
CA GLY A 96 9.01 -4.96 7.52
C GLY A 96 8.38 -5.64 6.28
N GLY A 97 9.01 -5.48 5.13
CA GLY A 97 8.62 -6.09 3.86
C GLY A 97 9.66 -7.04 3.27
N HIS A 98 10.72 -7.34 4.04
CA HIS A 98 11.82 -8.21 3.63
C HIS A 98 11.40 -9.68 3.53
N ILE A 99 11.91 -10.40 2.52
CA ILE A 99 11.69 -11.82 2.28
C ILE A 99 12.99 -12.47 1.76
N GLU A 100 13.48 -13.48 2.47
CA GLU A 100 14.58 -14.33 2.01
C GLU A 100 14.09 -15.44 1.05
N PRO A 101 14.87 -15.84 0.06
CA PRO A 101 16.20 -15.34 -0.34
C PRO A 101 16.14 -14.18 -1.32
N TYR A 102 14.99 -13.56 -1.53
CA TYR A 102 14.78 -12.44 -2.44
C TYR A 102 14.96 -11.10 -1.71
N ALA A 103 15.08 -10.02 -2.47
CA ALA A 103 15.34 -8.71 -1.90
C ALA A 103 14.09 -8.02 -1.30
N GLY A 104 12.94 -8.69 -1.28
CA GLY A 104 11.72 -8.19 -0.66
C GLY A 104 10.43 -8.70 -1.32
N SER A 105 9.30 -8.28 -0.79
CA SER A 105 7.96 -8.78 -1.17
C SER A 105 7.30 -8.02 -2.32
N MET A 106 7.90 -6.94 -2.82
CA MET A 106 7.26 -5.97 -3.73
C MET A 106 5.89 -5.47 -3.20
N TYR A 107 5.61 -5.68 -1.90
CA TYR A 107 4.34 -5.36 -1.23
C TYR A 107 3.14 -5.87 -2.03
N THR A 108 3.19 -7.16 -2.42
CA THR A 108 2.25 -7.82 -3.33
C THR A 108 1.78 -9.14 -2.72
N ASN A 109 0.52 -9.50 -2.93
CA ASN A 109 0.04 -10.84 -2.63
C ASN A 109 0.64 -11.82 -3.64
N SER A 110 1.42 -12.78 -3.15
CA SER A 110 2.09 -13.78 -3.95
C SER A 110 1.96 -15.16 -3.31
N GLU A 111 1.77 -16.19 -4.10
CA GLU A 111 1.78 -17.58 -3.62
C GLU A 111 3.14 -17.96 -3.02
N LEU A 112 4.21 -17.32 -3.48
CA LEU A 112 5.57 -17.56 -2.99
C LEU A 112 5.89 -16.77 -1.71
N TYR A 113 5.46 -15.51 -1.63
CA TYR A 113 5.83 -14.60 -0.53
C TYR A 113 4.78 -14.45 0.56
N GLY A 114 3.54 -14.80 0.28
CA GLY A 114 2.40 -14.53 1.15
C GLY A 114 1.66 -13.23 0.77
N ALA A 115 0.63 -12.90 1.51
CA ALA A 115 -0.30 -11.82 1.21
C ALA A 115 0.20 -10.46 1.74
N PHE A 116 1.32 -9.94 1.22
CA PHE A 116 1.94 -8.69 1.67
C PHE A 116 1.13 -7.44 1.32
N GLU A 117 0.35 -7.44 0.25
CA GLU A 117 -0.59 -6.35 -0.05
C GLU A 117 -1.66 -6.26 1.05
N ASP A 118 -2.30 -7.39 1.38
CA ASP A 118 -3.32 -7.46 2.42
C ASP A 118 -2.75 -7.12 3.81
N PHE A 119 -1.51 -7.54 4.08
CA PHE A 119 -0.80 -7.18 5.30
C PHE A 119 -0.67 -5.66 5.44
N ILE A 120 -0.21 -4.94 4.42
CA ILE A 120 -0.02 -3.48 4.50
C ILE A 120 -1.37 -2.75 4.55
N VAL A 121 -2.31 -3.15 3.69
CA VAL A 121 -3.55 -2.37 3.46
C VAL A 121 -4.61 -2.64 4.54
N PHE A 122 -4.63 -3.85 5.11
CA PHE A 122 -5.65 -4.24 6.08
C PHE A 122 -5.07 -4.49 7.47
N ASP A 123 -4.18 -5.48 7.61
CA ASP A 123 -3.73 -5.91 8.94
C ASP A 123 -2.96 -4.82 9.66
N LEU A 124 -2.04 -4.14 8.96
CA LEU A 124 -1.22 -3.08 9.53
C LEU A 124 -2.07 -1.83 9.85
N VAL A 125 -2.97 -1.44 8.96
CA VAL A 125 -3.86 -0.30 9.20
C VAL A 125 -4.75 -0.57 10.43
N GLU A 126 -5.37 -1.76 10.52
CA GLU A 126 -6.18 -2.15 11.67
C GLU A 126 -5.35 -2.18 12.97
N PHE A 127 -4.13 -2.74 12.92
CA PHE A 127 -3.25 -2.78 14.08
C PHE A 127 -2.88 -1.38 14.56
N ILE A 128 -2.51 -0.48 13.67
CA ILE A 128 -2.13 0.90 14.03
C ILE A 128 -3.33 1.66 14.59
N GLU A 129 -4.50 1.57 13.98
CA GLU A 129 -5.73 2.23 14.46
C GLU A 129 -6.21 1.69 15.81
N ALA A 130 -5.93 0.44 16.13
CA ALA A 130 -6.31 -0.18 17.39
C ALA A 130 -5.35 0.11 18.56
N ASN A 131 -4.07 0.45 18.28
CA ASN A 131 -3.03 0.51 19.31
C ASN A 131 -2.39 1.90 19.44
N PHE A 132 -2.61 2.80 18.49
CA PHE A 132 -2.03 4.15 18.49
C PHE A 132 -3.10 5.21 18.26
N ARG A 133 -2.85 6.43 18.76
CA ARG A 133 -3.74 7.58 18.62
C ARG A 133 -3.67 8.15 17.21
N VAL A 134 -4.30 7.47 16.25
CA VAL A 134 -4.38 7.89 14.85
C VAL A 134 -5.80 8.25 14.45
N VAL A 135 -5.94 9.22 13.54
CA VAL A 135 -7.24 9.55 12.93
C VAL A 135 -7.57 8.50 11.88
N PRO A 136 -8.63 7.68 12.05
CA PRO A 136 -8.95 6.55 11.16
C PRO A 136 -9.67 7.00 9.88
N GLU A 137 -9.23 8.09 9.28
CA GLU A 137 -9.82 8.68 8.08
C GLU A 137 -8.86 8.59 6.90
N ARG A 138 -9.38 8.32 5.71
CA ARG A 138 -8.62 8.28 4.46
C ARG A 138 -7.76 9.54 4.25
N GLY A 139 -8.33 10.73 4.43
CA GLY A 139 -7.64 12.01 4.26
C GLY A 139 -6.56 12.29 5.31
N LYS A 140 -6.47 11.47 6.34
CA LYS A 140 -5.47 11.52 7.42
C LYS A 140 -4.49 10.35 7.36
N ARG A 141 -4.50 9.59 6.26
CA ARG A 141 -3.61 8.45 6.01
C ARG A 141 -2.95 8.60 4.66
N CYS A 142 -1.62 8.67 4.66
CA CYS A 142 -0.79 8.69 3.45
C CYS A 142 0.16 7.49 3.42
N ILE A 143 0.65 7.17 2.22
CA ILE A 143 1.65 6.12 2.01
C ILE A 143 2.82 6.69 1.22
N MET A 144 4.03 6.34 1.60
CA MET A 144 5.24 6.70 0.87
C MET A 144 6.26 5.58 0.88
N GLY A 145 7.25 5.66 0.03
CA GLY A 145 8.34 4.70 0.04
C GLY A 145 9.42 5.01 -0.98
N HIS A 146 10.53 4.31 -0.86
CA HIS A 146 11.70 4.46 -1.75
C HIS A 146 11.92 3.18 -2.54
N SER A 147 12.30 3.28 -3.85
CA SER A 147 12.67 2.15 -4.69
C SER A 147 11.54 1.10 -4.77
N MET A 148 11.78 -0.14 -4.28
CA MET A 148 10.73 -1.14 -4.10
C MET A 148 9.53 -0.61 -3.29
N GLY A 149 9.79 0.17 -2.24
CA GLY A 149 8.73 0.86 -1.48
C GLY A 149 8.05 1.96 -2.27
N GLY A 150 8.76 2.60 -3.21
CA GLY A 150 8.21 3.62 -4.12
C GLY A 150 7.19 3.02 -5.08
N ILE A 151 7.52 1.93 -5.80
CA ILE A 151 6.56 1.20 -6.62
C ILE A 151 5.45 0.59 -5.76
N GLY A 152 5.80 0.06 -4.57
CA GLY A 152 4.85 -0.51 -3.62
C GLY A 152 3.80 0.49 -3.17
N SER A 153 4.21 1.67 -2.69
CA SER A 153 3.31 2.74 -2.25
C SER A 153 2.39 3.22 -3.37
N MET A 154 2.94 3.46 -4.57
CA MET A 154 2.17 3.87 -5.74
C MET A 154 1.14 2.80 -6.11
N LYS A 155 1.57 1.54 -6.27
CA LYS A 155 0.69 0.42 -6.62
C LYS A 155 -0.43 0.23 -5.59
N LEU A 156 -0.10 0.23 -4.28
CA LEU A 156 -1.08 0.00 -3.24
C LEU A 156 -2.14 1.09 -3.19
N ALA A 157 -1.76 2.35 -3.32
CA ALA A 157 -2.73 3.43 -3.27
C ALA A 157 -3.57 3.53 -4.56
N LEU A 158 -3.01 3.20 -5.73
CA LEU A 158 -3.77 3.10 -6.98
C LEU A 158 -4.79 1.95 -6.95
N LYS A 159 -4.46 0.83 -6.30
CA LYS A 159 -5.36 -0.32 -6.12
C LYS A 159 -6.39 -0.12 -5.01
N HIS A 160 -6.05 0.69 -3.99
CA HIS A 160 -6.88 0.94 -2.81
C HIS A 160 -7.08 2.44 -2.58
N PRO A 161 -7.67 3.17 -3.55
CA PRO A 161 -7.81 4.62 -3.48
C PRO A 161 -8.75 5.10 -2.36
N ASP A 162 -9.47 4.19 -1.74
CA ASP A 162 -10.33 4.42 -0.57
C ASP A 162 -9.56 4.34 0.76
N ILE A 163 -8.30 3.88 0.76
CA ILE A 163 -7.49 3.74 1.98
C ILE A 163 -6.62 4.97 2.22
N TYR A 164 -5.96 5.48 1.18
CA TYR A 164 -4.96 6.54 1.28
C TYR A 164 -5.44 7.84 0.63
N GLY A 165 -5.16 8.98 1.27
CA GLY A 165 -5.44 10.31 0.75
C GLY A 165 -4.31 10.86 -0.12
N GLY A 166 -3.06 10.40 0.13
CA GLY A 166 -1.89 10.84 -0.61
C GLY A 166 -0.80 9.79 -0.71
N ILE A 167 0.01 9.94 -1.76
CA ILE A 167 1.14 9.07 -2.08
C ILE A 167 2.39 9.92 -2.29
N ALA A 168 3.54 9.40 -1.82
CA ALA A 168 4.84 9.90 -2.26
C ALA A 168 5.74 8.71 -2.64
N SER A 169 6.12 8.62 -3.92
CA SER A 169 7.04 7.59 -4.43
C SER A 169 8.40 8.20 -4.72
N LEU A 170 9.43 7.74 -4.02
CA LEU A 170 10.82 8.18 -4.19
C LEU A 170 11.57 7.15 -5.01
N SER A 171 12.04 7.53 -6.18
CA SER A 171 12.77 6.66 -7.12
C SER A 171 12.11 5.28 -7.29
N GLY A 172 10.80 5.20 -7.45
CA GLY A 172 10.08 3.97 -7.72
C GLY A 172 10.14 3.59 -9.21
N ALA A 173 10.04 2.29 -9.53
CA ALA A 173 9.90 1.81 -10.92
C ALA A 173 8.43 1.94 -11.36
N LEU A 174 7.99 3.11 -11.82
CA LEU A 174 6.58 3.45 -11.99
C LEU A 174 5.96 3.08 -13.35
N ASP A 175 6.81 2.77 -14.36
CA ASP A 175 6.33 2.17 -15.61
C ASP A 175 7.26 1.03 -16.05
N LEU A 176 6.86 -0.20 -15.75
CA LEU A 176 7.59 -1.41 -16.13
C LEU A 176 7.62 -1.64 -17.65
N ASN A 177 6.63 -1.13 -18.40
CA ASN A 177 6.64 -1.25 -19.87
C ASN A 177 7.78 -0.42 -20.47
N ALA A 178 8.00 0.80 -19.96
CA ALA A 178 9.10 1.65 -20.39
C ALA A 178 10.46 1.15 -19.90
N GLY A 179 10.48 0.39 -18.78
CA GLY A 179 11.72 -0.05 -18.14
C GLY A 179 12.25 -1.38 -18.63
N ILE A 180 11.40 -2.30 -19.09
CA ILE A 180 11.85 -3.67 -19.39
C ILE A 180 12.91 -3.73 -20.47
N ASP A 181 12.76 -2.96 -21.53
CA ASP A 181 13.74 -2.92 -22.64
C ASP A 181 15.09 -2.31 -22.22
N LEU A 182 15.08 -1.43 -21.20
CA LEU A 182 16.30 -0.88 -20.61
C LEU A 182 17.00 -1.91 -19.70
N TRP A 183 16.23 -2.73 -19.00
CA TRP A 183 16.76 -3.72 -18.06
C TRP A 183 17.30 -4.97 -18.71
N ILE A 184 16.70 -5.43 -19.83
CA ILE A 184 17.12 -6.66 -20.53
C ILE A 184 18.62 -6.67 -20.82
N PRO A 185 19.26 -5.64 -21.43
CA PRO A 185 20.70 -5.65 -21.68
C PRO A 185 21.57 -5.86 -20.44
N HIS A 186 21.18 -5.25 -19.32
CA HIS A 186 21.87 -5.40 -18.03
C HIS A 186 21.73 -6.84 -17.49
N ILE A 187 20.50 -7.37 -17.48
CA ILE A 187 20.23 -8.76 -17.03
C ILE A 187 21.04 -9.76 -17.89
N LEU A 188 21.05 -9.59 -19.21
CA LEU A 188 21.80 -10.48 -20.10
C LEU A 188 23.31 -10.38 -19.86
N SER A 189 23.84 -9.16 -19.65
CA SER A 189 25.24 -8.93 -19.33
C SER A 189 25.66 -9.60 -18.01
N GLU A 190 24.83 -9.46 -16.97
CA GLU A 190 25.07 -10.10 -15.67
C GLU A 190 25.07 -11.64 -15.76
N ASN A 191 24.29 -12.22 -16.69
CA ASN A 191 24.16 -13.67 -16.88
C ASN A 191 25.05 -14.21 -18.02
N GLY A 192 26.21 -13.62 -18.26
CA GLY A 192 27.27 -14.14 -19.16
C GLY A 192 27.30 -13.54 -20.55
N GLY A 193 26.38 -12.62 -20.90
CA GLY A 193 26.42 -11.78 -22.10
C GLY A 193 26.18 -12.49 -23.44
N SER A 194 25.95 -13.82 -23.45
CA SER A 194 25.64 -14.58 -24.66
C SER A 194 24.77 -15.80 -24.38
N PRO A 195 23.84 -16.13 -25.30
CA PRO A 195 22.96 -17.28 -25.13
C PRO A 195 23.70 -18.63 -25.31
N PRO A 196 23.20 -19.74 -24.80
CA PRO A 196 21.95 -19.78 -23.99
C PRO A 196 22.17 -19.23 -22.58
N TYR A 197 21.23 -18.37 -22.12
CA TYR A 197 21.28 -17.79 -20.79
C TYR A 197 20.74 -18.74 -19.73
N ASN A 198 21.45 -18.81 -18.61
CA ASN A 198 21.01 -19.50 -17.40
C ASN A 198 20.91 -18.43 -16.29
N TYR A 199 19.73 -17.85 -16.12
CA TYR A 199 19.50 -16.75 -15.22
C TYR A 199 19.63 -17.14 -13.76
N SER A 200 20.22 -16.23 -12.97
CA SER A 200 20.41 -16.42 -11.54
C SER A 200 20.12 -15.12 -10.77
N PRO A 201 19.41 -15.19 -9.63
CA PRO A 201 19.22 -14.03 -8.76
C PRO A 201 20.52 -13.53 -8.14
N LEU A 202 21.61 -14.28 -8.25
CA LEU A 202 22.95 -13.91 -7.71
C LEU A 202 23.88 -13.30 -8.78
N ALA A 203 23.42 -13.14 -10.02
CA ALA A 203 24.25 -12.68 -11.12
C ALA A 203 24.62 -11.19 -11.04
N GLY A 204 23.71 -10.34 -10.53
CA GLY A 204 23.92 -8.91 -10.36
C GLY A 204 22.66 -8.20 -9.89
N ILE A 205 22.73 -6.87 -9.78
CA ILE A 205 21.63 -6.08 -9.19
C ILE A 205 20.34 -6.14 -10.03
N PHE A 206 20.41 -6.08 -11.36
CA PHE A 206 19.26 -6.16 -12.22
C PHE A 206 18.63 -7.55 -12.16
N SER A 207 19.45 -8.59 -12.08
CA SER A 207 18.99 -9.97 -11.93
C SER A 207 18.27 -10.19 -10.60
N VAL A 208 18.83 -9.73 -9.48
CA VAL A 208 18.19 -9.87 -8.17
C VAL A 208 16.85 -9.11 -8.12
N LEU A 209 16.77 -7.92 -8.68
CA LEU A 209 15.55 -7.13 -8.74
C LEU A 209 14.50 -7.78 -9.65
N ALA A 210 14.91 -8.31 -10.80
CA ALA A 210 14.03 -9.05 -11.71
C ALA A 210 13.48 -10.33 -11.06
N TYR A 211 14.31 -11.08 -10.34
CA TYR A 211 13.85 -12.26 -9.58
C TYR A 211 12.93 -11.90 -8.41
N THR A 212 13.21 -10.79 -7.72
CA THR A 212 12.32 -10.27 -6.66
C THR A 212 10.95 -9.91 -7.23
N ALA A 213 10.92 -9.25 -8.39
CA ALA A 213 9.68 -8.94 -9.10
C ALA A 213 8.98 -10.21 -9.62
N ALA A 214 9.72 -11.19 -10.17
CA ALA A 214 9.16 -12.45 -10.63
C ALA A 214 8.51 -13.23 -9.50
N GLY A 215 9.14 -13.32 -8.31
CA GLY A 215 8.54 -13.97 -7.15
C GLY A 215 7.27 -13.29 -6.65
N ALA A 216 7.12 -11.99 -6.88
CA ALA A 216 5.93 -11.24 -6.54
C ALA A 216 4.83 -11.33 -7.62
N PHE A 217 5.20 -11.28 -8.90
CA PHE A 217 4.27 -11.05 -9.99
C PHE A 217 4.01 -12.29 -10.87
N SER A 218 4.97 -13.21 -10.93
CA SER A 218 4.90 -14.46 -11.70
C SER A 218 5.47 -15.66 -10.94
N PRO A 219 5.00 -15.93 -9.69
CA PRO A 219 5.43 -17.11 -8.95
C PRO A 219 4.97 -18.40 -9.65
N ASP A 220 5.84 -19.41 -9.67
CA ASP A 220 5.49 -20.77 -10.07
C ASP A 220 6.20 -21.77 -9.13
N LEU A 221 5.45 -22.31 -8.19
CA LEU A 221 5.96 -23.23 -7.16
C LEU A 221 6.50 -24.56 -7.73
N ASN A 222 6.26 -24.84 -9.01
CA ASN A 222 6.77 -26.02 -9.72
C ASN A 222 8.07 -25.72 -10.48
N ASN A 223 8.44 -24.45 -10.68
CA ASN A 223 9.61 -24.04 -11.46
C ASN A 223 10.85 -23.92 -10.57
N LEU A 224 11.49 -25.05 -10.30
CA LEU A 224 12.71 -25.10 -9.47
C LEU A 224 13.94 -24.58 -10.27
N PRO A 225 14.95 -24.02 -9.58
CA PRO A 225 15.08 -23.89 -8.12
C PRO A 225 14.48 -22.60 -7.54
N PHE A 226 14.10 -21.63 -8.36
CA PHE A 226 13.73 -20.29 -7.90
C PHE A 226 12.22 -20.05 -7.75
N LEU A 227 11.39 -21.04 -8.07
CA LEU A 227 9.92 -21.02 -7.88
C LEU A 227 9.23 -19.83 -8.57
N VAL A 228 9.77 -19.38 -9.71
CA VAL A 228 9.26 -18.25 -10.48
C VAL A 228 9.29 -18.53 -11.98
N ASP A 229 8.34 -17.97 -12.70
CA ASP A 229 8.44 -17.82 -14.15
C ASP A 229 9.20 -16.53 -14.45
N PHE A 230 10.42 -16.69 -14.95
CA PHE A 230 11.27 -15.54 -15.31
C PHE A 230 10.84 -14.96 -16.67
N PRO A 231 10.79 -13.61 -16.84
CA PRO A 231 10.18 -13.01 -18.02
C PRO A 231 11.05 -13.10 -19.30
N LEU A 232 12.22 -13.72 -19.26
CA LEU A 232 13.11 -13.90 -20.42
C LEU A 232 13.33 -15.40 -20.70
N ASP A 233 13.35 -15.77 -21.99
CA ASP A 233 13.73 -17.10 -22.42
C ASP A 233 15.28 -17.28 -22.45
N SER A 234 15.74 -18.50 -22.71
CA SER A 234 17.17 -18.82 -22.79
C SER A 234 17.93 -18.11 -23.94
N ASN A 235 17.24 -17.46 -24.86
CA ASN A 235 17.82 -16.65 -25.92
C ASN A 235 17.84 -15.13 -25.57
N GLY A 236 17.31 -14.75 -24.39
CA GLY A 236 17.23 -13.36 -23.95
C GLY A 236 15.99 -12.64 -24.49
N GLN A 237 14.99 -13.35 -25.03
CA GLN A 237 13.78 -12.75 -25.56
C GLN A 237 12.71 -12.65 -24.47
N LEU A 238 11.99 -11.53 -24.46
CA LEU A 238 10.87 -11.32 -23.54
C LEU A 238 9.74 -12.33 -23.80
N ILE A 239 9.27 -12.98 -22.76
CA ILE A 239 8.11 -13.89 -22.79
C ILE A 239 6.87 -13.08 -22.44
N ASP A 240 6.14 -12.64 -23.48
CA ASP A 240 4.99 -11.74 -23.33
C ASP A 240 3.91 -12.25 -22.37
N SER A 241 3.66 -13.54 -22.33
CA SER A 241 2.66 -14.13 -21.41
C SER A 241 3.06 -13.99 -19.94
N ILE A 242 4.35 -14.09 -19.62
CA ILE A 242 4.86 -13.88 -18.27
C ILE A 242 4.89 -12.39 -17.92
N PHE A 243 5.38 -11.55 -18.84
CA PHE A 243 5.41 -10.11 -18.64
C PHE A 243 4.00 -9.49 -18.54
N ALA A 244 3.00 -10.11 -19.14
CA ALA A 244 1.59 -9.70 -18.96
C ALA A 244 1.12 -9.80 -17.50
N LEU A 245 1.63 -10.75 -16.70
CA LEU A 245 1.39 -10.83 -15.26
C LEU A 245 1.99 -9.62 -14.54
N TRP A 246 3.20 -9.22 -14.91
CA TRP A 246 3.88 -8.03 -14.36
C TRP A 246 3.11 -6.74 -14.66
N ARG A 247 2.52 -6.62 -15.86
CA ARG A 247 1.68 -5.45 -16.24
C ARG A 247 0.47 -5.29 -15.31
N GLY A 248 -0.04 -6.37 -14.72
CA GLY A 248 -1.10 -6.32 -13.71
C GLY A 248 -0.70 -5.61 -12.39
N HIS A 249 0.60 -5.44 -12.16
CA HIS A 249 1.16 -4.75 -10.98
C HIS A 249 1.86 -3.43 -11.34
N ASN A 250 1.90 -3.08 -12.62
CA ASN A 250 2.56 -1.86 -13.11
C ASN A 250 1.73 -0.62 -12.77
N PRO A 251 2.26 0.38 -12.04
CA PRO A 251 1.54 1.60 -11.71
C PRO A 251 0.94 2.32 -12.93
N ALA A 252 1.66 2.39 -14.05
CA ALA A 252 1.16 3.02 -15.27
C ALA A 252 -0.11 2.33 -15.81
N ASN A 253 -0.21 1.01 -15.71
CA ASN A 253 -1.41 0.27 -16.09
C ASN A 253 -2.54 0.46 -15.07
N LEU A 254 -2.21 0.45 -13.77
CA LEU A 254 -3.18 0.62 -12.68
C LEU A 254 -3.82 2.01 -12.67
N ALA A 255 -3.08 3.06 -13.03
CA ALA A 255 -3.60 4.42 -13.10
C ALA A 255 -4.81 4.53 -14.05
N SER A 256 -4.84 3.75 -15.14
CA SER A 256 -5.96 3.71 -16.08
C SER A 256 -7.27 3.16 -15.48
N SER A 257 -7.18 2.52 -14.31
CA SER A 257 -8.34 1.93 -13.60
C SER A 257 -8.88 2.83 -12.49
N LEU A 258 -8.26 3.99 -12.25
CA LEU A 258 -8.75 4.96 -11.27
C LEU A 258 -10.10 5.56 -11.71
N PRO A 259 -10.98 5.88 -10.77
CA PRO A 259 -12.19 6.65 -11.08
C PRO A 259 -11.81 8.06 -11.61
N PRO A 260 -12.68 8.74 -12.36
CA PRO A 260 -12.40 10.04 -12.97
C PRO A 260 -11.98 11.17 -12.01
N ASP A 261 -12.30 11.05 -10.73
CA ASP A 261 -11.84 11.93 -9.64
C ASP A 261 -11.46 11.07 -8.43
N PRO A 262 -10.24 10.52 -8.41
CA PRO A 262 -9.82 9.64 -7.33
C PRO A 262 -9.63 10.38 -6.01
N SER A 263 -9.65 11.73 -6.00
CA SER A 263 -9.27 12.60 -4.87
C SER A 263 -7.95 12.14 -4.17
N LEU A 264 -7.09 11.46 -4.91
CA LEU A 264 -5.80 10.95 -4.48
C LEU A 264 -4.72 11.93 -4.92
N SER A 265 -3.97 12.46 -3.97
CA SER A 265 -2.85 13.36 -4.27
C SER A 265 -1.58 12.54 -4.52
N ILE A 266 -0.94 12.78 -5.67
CA ILE A 266 0.18 11.97 -6.16
C ILE A 266 1.44 12.83 -6.25
N TYR A 267 2.48 12.42 -5.52
CA TYR A 267 3.85 12.93 -5.64
C TYR A 267 4.77 11.79 -6.01
N PHE A 268 5.72 12.05 -6.89
CA PHE A 268 6.86 11.16 -7.10
C PHE A 268 8.07 11.93 -7.58
N ASP A 269 9.25 11.36 -7.33
CA ASP A 269 10.50 11.93 -7.79
C ASP A 269 11.48 10.85 -8.24
N CYS A 270 12.50 11.26 -8.99
CA CYS A 270 13.58 10.40 -9.42
C CYS A 270 14.86 11.20 -9.72
N GLY A 271 16.02 10.62 -9.38
CA GLY A 271 17.29 11.14 -9.78
C GLY A 271 17.51 10.98 -11.29
N THR A 272 18.04 12.04 -11.96
CA THR A 272 18.31 11.99 -13.40
C THR A 272 19.48 11.10 -13.78
N LEU A 273 20.26 10.65 -12.78
CA LEU A 273 21.41 9.77 -12.92
C LEU A 273 21.17 8.42 -12.22
N ASP A 274 19.90 8.05 -12.03
CA ASP A 274 19.51 6.79 -11.41
C ASP A 274 20.08 5.60 -12.19
N TYR A 275 21.03 4.88 -11.57
CA TYR A 275 21.76 3.77 -12.21
C TYR A 275 20.89 2.52 -12.44
N LEU A 276 19.68 2.45 -11.85
CA LEU A 276 18.69 1.40 -12.09
C LEU A 276 17.74 1.71 -13.25
N GLU A 277 18.01 2.79 -13.99
CA GLU A 277 17.21 3.23 -15.15
C GLU A 277 15.76 3.59 -14.79
N PHE A 278 15.50 4.07 -13.55
CA PHE A 278 14.16 4.41 -13.13
C PHE A 278 13.70 5.78 -13.62
N TYR A 279 14.64 6.67 -13.99
CA TYR A 279 14.26 8.00 -14.49
C TYR A 279 13.38 7.95 -15.75
N PRO A 280 13.69 7.17 -16.79
CA PRO A 280 12.80 6.99 -17.95
C PRO A 280 11.43 6.39 -17.57
N MET A 281 11.40 5.45 -16.62
CA MET A 281 10.13 4.86 -16.13
C MET A 281 9.23 5.89 -15.46
N ASN A 282 9.82 6.80 -14.65
CA ASN A 282 9.09 7.88 -13.98
C ASN A 282 8.60 8.93 -14.99
N THR A 283 9.39 9.23 -16.03
CA THR A 283 8.99 10.15 -17.10
C THR A 283 7.80 9.58 -17.87
N ALA A 284 7.84 8.30 -18.26
CA ALA A 284 6.73 7.64 -18.95
C ALA A 284 5.46 7.56 -18.07
N PHE A 285 5.62 7.34 -16.76
CA PHE A 285 4.49 7.38 -15.83
C PHE A 285 3.86 8.77 -15.74
N ALA A 286 4.67 9.85 -15.71
CA ALA A 286 4.17 11.21 -15.74
C ALA A 286 3.36 11.50 -17.02
N GLU A 287 3.84 11.03 -18.18
CA GLU A 287 3.12 11.13 -19.46
C GLU A 287 1.79 10.36 -19.41
N THR A 288 1.78 9.17 -18.79
CA THR A 288 0.57 8.37 -18.59
C THR A 288 -0.45 9.13 -17.74
N LEU A 289 -0.06 9.66 -16.58
CA LEU A 289 -0.96 10.44 -15.71
C LEU A 289 -1.50 11.70 -16.43
N ALA A 290 -0.63 12.39 -17.19
CA ALA A 290 -1.03 13.56 -17.98
C ALA A 290 -2.07 13.19 -19.05
N SER A 291 -1.90 12.04 -19.73
CA SER A 291 -2.84 11.56 -20.74
C SER A 291 -4.21 11.16 -20.17
N LEU A 292 -4.23 10.76 -18.90
CA LEU A 292 -5.43 10.39 -18.14
C LEU A 292 -6.05 11.60 -17.40
N GLU A 293 -5.47 12.78 -17.52
CA GLU A 293 -5.88 14.01 -16.81
C GLU A 293 -5.87 13.84 -15.27
N ILE A 294 -5.04 12.94 -14.76
CA ILE A 294 -4.86 12.72 -13.31
C ILE A 294 -3.84 13.72 -12.78
N PRO A 295 -4.19 14.57 -11.79
CA PRO A 295 -3.24 15.52 -11.21
C PRO A 295 -2.10 14.84 -10.48
N TYR A 296 -0.87 15.32 -10.67
CA TYR A 296 0.32 14.83 -9.99
C TYR A 296 1.37 15.92 -9.81
N GLU A 297 2.31 15.69 -8.91
CA GLU A 297 3.56 16.43 -8.78
C GLU A 297 4.72 15.48 -9.07
N PHE A 298 5.49 15.76 -10.13
CA PHE A 298 6.70 15.04 -10.47
C PHE A 298 7.91 15.96 -10.36
N GLN A 299 8.87 15.60 -9.52
CA GLN A 299 10.11 16.34 -9.37
C GLN A 299 11.32 15.50 -9.79
N THR A 300 12.31 16.15 -10.39
CA THR A 300 13.58 15.53 -10.72
C THR A 300 14.73 16.23 -9.98
N PHE A 301 15.78 15.52 -9.70
CA PHE A 301 16.99 16.07 -9.12
C PHE A 301 18.25 15.51 -9.80
N VAL A 302 19.31 16.29 -9.80
CA VAL A 302 20.62 15.79 -10.28
C VAL A 302 21.19 14.90 -9.18
N GLY A 303 21.12 13.60 -9.35
CA GLY A 303 21.54 12.62 -8.37
C GLY A 303 21.22 11.19 -8.82
N ASP A 304 21.65 10.26 -8.00
CA ASP A 304 21.50 8.83 -8.19
C ASP A 304 20.19 8.31 -7.60
N HIS A 305 20.04 6.99 -7.46
CA HIS A 305 18.87 6.26 -7.04
C HIS A 305 18.33 6.69 -5.66
N TYR A 306 19.19 7.04 -4.71
CA TYR A 306 18.79 7.48 -3.37
C TYR A 306 19.35 8.84 -3.00
N SER A 307 18.51 9.66 -2.38
CA SER A 307 18.91 10.91 -1.73
C SER A 307 18.04 11.19 -0.51
N ALA A 308 18.63 11.18 0.69
CA ALA A 308 17.92 11.53 1.94
C ALA A 308 17.34 12.95 1.91
N ALA A 309 17.92 13.86 1.11
CA ALA A 309 17.41 15.22 0.92
C ALA A 309 16.01 15.28 0.28
N ARG A 310 15.53 14.18 -0.28
CA ARG A 310 14.18 14.08 -0.88
C ARG A 310 13.09 13.75 0.15
N LEU A 311 13.46 13.13 1.27
CA LEU A 311 12.52 12.78 2.35
C LEU A 311 11.76 14.01 2.90
N PRO A 312 12.42 15.15 3.25
CA PRO A 312 11.71 16.35 3.70
C PRO A 312 10.68 16.85 2.68
N ILE A 313 11.01 16.83 1.40
CA ILE A 313 10.13 17.35 0.33
C ILE A 313 8.87 16.49 0.23
N ALA A 314 9.03 15.17 0.23
CA ALA A 314 7.91 14.24 0.21
C ALA A 314 7.04 14.37 1.47
N LEU A 315 7.65 14.51 2.65
CA LEU A 315 6.92 14.69 3.92
C LEU A 315 6.13 15.99 3.94
N ILE A 316 6.70 17.10 3.47
CA ILE A 316 6.00 18.41 3.36
C ILE A 316 4.83 18.31 2.36
N PHE A 317 5.02 17.61 1.24
CA PHE A 317 3.91 17.35 0.30
C PHE A 317 2.78 16.58 1.00
N LEU A 318 3.09 15.48 1.71
CA LEU A 318 2.08 14.67 2.40
C LEU A 318 1.41 15.45 3.54
N ASP A 319 2.15 16.30 4.28
CA ASP A 319 1.62 17.17 5.32
C ASP A 319 0.55 18.11 4.76
N SER A 320 0.76 18.66 3.58
CA SER A 320 -0.21 19.53 2.91
C SER A 320 -1.56 18.85 2.67
N ILE A 321 -1.59 17.51 2.58
CA ILE A 321 -2.79 16.70 2.42
C ILE A 321 -3.38 16.37 3.79
N LEU A 322 -2.54 15.88 4.70
CA LEU A 322 -2.93 15.44 6.03
C LEU A 322 -3.52 16.58 6.89
N ASN A 323 -3.04 17.80 6.69
CA ASN A 323 -3.44 18.99 7.45
C ASN A 323 -4.27 19.98 6.64
N SER A 324 -4.52 19.70 5.38
CA SER A 324 -5.58 20.41 4.67
C SER A 324 -6.86 20.30 5.49
N PRO A 325 -7.54 21.44 5.77
CA PRO A 325 -8.91 21.38 6.26
C PRO A 325 -9.61 20.53 5.22
N THR A 326 -10.19 19.42 5.64
CA THR A 326 -10.76 18.39 4.77
C THR A 326 -11.55 19.08 3.65
N LYS A 327 -10.89 19.40 2.54
CA LYS A 327 -11.59 19.54 1.29
C LYS A 327 -12.02 18.12 1.00
N ILE A 328 -13.16 17.76 1.54
CA ILE A 328 -14.03 16.77 0.96
C ILE A 328 -14.24 17.30 -0.47
N SER A 329 -13.38 16.87 -1.40
CA SER A 329 -13.53 17.21 -2.81
C SER A 329 -14.88 16.63 -3.22
N GLY A 330 -15.86 17.50 -3.39
CA GLY A 330 -17.18 17.13 -3.87
C GLY A 330 -18.18 16.60 -2.86
N VAL A 331 -17.84 16.41 -1.59
CA VAL A 331 -18.85 16.35 -0.54
C VAL A 331 -18.86 17.72 0.14
N THR A 332 -19.67 18.64 -0.38
CA THR A 332 -20.32 19.60 0.50
C THR A 332 -20.72 18.83 1.76
N SER A 333 -20.77 19.47 2.91
CA SER A 333 -21.39 18.93 4.15
C SER A 333 -22.89 18.58 3.93
N ALA A 334 -23.28 18.31 2.72
CA ALA A 334 -24.53 17.68 2.34
C ALA A 334 -24.40 16.21 2.68
N LEU A 335 -25.18 15.76 3.65
CA LEU A 335 -25.49 14.38 3.89
C LEU A 335 -25.75 13.68 2.56
N PRO A 336 -25.39 12.38 2.40
CA PRO A 336 -25.66 11.64 1.18
C PRO A 336 -27.05 11.92 0.67
N GLY A 337 -27.24 12.24 -0.61
CA GLY A 337 -28.55 12.58 -1.18
C GLY A 337 -29.54 11.40 -1.22
N GLY A 338 -29.05 10.18 -0.90
CA GLY A 338 -29.82 8.95 -0.82
C GLY A 338 -29.04 7.84 -0.16
N VAL A 339 -29.71 6.72 0.18
CA VAL A 339 -29.02 5.49 0.56
C VAL A 339 -28.36 4.92 -0.68
N SER A 340 -27.10 4.53 -0.57
CA SER A 340 -26.38 3.87 -1.66
C SER A 340 -25.53 2.72 -1.12
N LEU A 341 -25.37 1.67 -1.93
CA LEU A 341 -24.47 0.56 -1.71
C LEU A 341 -23.47 0.52 -2.88
N LEU A 342 -22.19 0.65 -2.60
CA LEU A 342 -21.17 0.59 -3.64
C LEU A 342 -20.78 -0.86 -3.95
N GLN A 343 -20.17 -1.07 -5.13
CA GLN A 343 -19.57 -2.38 -5.45
C GLN A 343 -18.41 -2.62 -4.47
N ASN A 344 -18.32 -3.85 -3.96
CA ASN A 344 -17.17 -4.21 -3.13
C ASN A 344 -15.86 -4.13 -3.93
N TYR A 345 -14.80 -3.73 -3.26
CA TYR A 345 -13.47 -3.64 -3.87
C TYR A 345 -12.41 -4.21 -2.91
N PRO A 346 -11.47 -5.04 -3.43
CA PRO A 346 -11.43 -5.58 -4.80
C PRO A 346 -12.62 -6.53 -5.11
N ASN A 347 -12.93 -6.71 -6.40
CA ASN A 347 -13.87 -7.71 -6.88
C ASN A 347 -13.49 -8.13 -8.32
N PRO A 348 -12.97 -9.33 -8.60
CA PRO A 348 -12.80 -10.44 -7.65
C PRO A 348 -11.83 -10.14 -6.49
N PHE A 349 -11.97 -10.85 -5.37
CA PHE A 349 -11.13 -10.67 -4.19
C PHE A 349 -10.61 -12.00 -3.65
N ASN A 350 -9.46 -11.94 -2.97
CA ASN A 350 -8.88 -13.06 -2.24
C ASN A 350 -8.98 -12.78 -0.74
N ALA A 351 -9.75 -13.62 -0.04
CA ALA A 351 -10.02 -13.59 1.38
C ALA A 351 -10.70 -12.32 1.92
N ARG A 352 -10.31 -11.11 1.50
CA ARG A 352 -10.85 -9.84 2.03
C ARG A 352 -11.34 -8.90 0.94
N THR A 353 -12.40 -8.14 1.25
CA THR A 353 -12.92 -7.08 0.40
C THR A 353 -13.58 -6.00 1.24
N THR A 354 -13.62 -4.79 0.72
CA THR A 354 -14.29 -3.64 1.36
C THR A 354 -15.68 -3.46 0.78
N ILE A 355 -16.68 -3.31 1.66
CA ILE A 355 -18.06 -2.95 1.33
C ILE A 355 -18.29 -1.53 1.84
N GLN A 356 -18.79 -0.65 0.97
CA GLN A 356 -19.06 0.75 1.29
C GLN A 356 -20.53 1.08 1.07
N TYR A 357 -21.11 1.90 1.94
CA TYR A 357 -22.46 2.39 1.82
C TYR A 357 -22.61 3.79 2.40
N ALA A 358 -23.69 4.49 2.02
CA ALA A 358 -23.98 5.83 2.49
C ALA A 358 -25.43 5.95 2.97
N LEU A 359 -25.64 6.78 4.00
CA LEU A 359 -26.94 7.04 4.60
C LEU A 359 -27.24 8.54 4.63
N PRO A 360 -28.36 9.00 4.06
CA PRO A 360 -28.72 10.42 4.05
C PRO A 360 -29.23 10.92 5.41
N GLU A 361 -29.70 10.03 6.26
CA GLU A 361 -30.23 10.30 7.59
C GLU A 361 -29.98 9.11 8.52
N ALA A 362 -30.08 9.34 9.82
CA ALA A 362 -29.97 8.28 10.84
C ALA A 362 -31.06 7.22 10.66
N ARG A 363 -30.68 5.93 10.57
CA ARG A 363 -31.63 4.81 10.35
C ARG A 363 -31.03 3.46 10.76
N PRO A 364 -31.90 2.44 11.00
CA PRO A 364 -31.43 1.08 11.14
C PRO A 364 -30.84 0.59 9.81
N VAL A 365 -29.70 -0.09 9.88
CA VAL A 365 -29.00 -0.69 8.74
C VAL A 365 -28.70 -2.14 9.04
N LYS A 366 -28.95 -2.99 8.05
CA LYS A 366 -28.58 -4.39 8.08
C LYS A 366 -27.82 -4.73 6.79
N ILE A 367 -26.65 -5.35 6.92
CA ILE A 367 -25.87 -5.85 5.78
C ILE A 367 -25.61 -7.33 5.99
N GLU A 368 -26.08 -8.14 5.06
CA GLU A 368 -26.00 -9.60 5.11
C GLU A 368 -25.34 -10.14 3.84
N ILE A 369 -24.64 -11.25 4.00
CA ILE A 369 -23.97 -11.98 2.91
C ILE A 369 -24.72 -13.28 2.64
N TYR A 370 -24.87 -13.59 1.34
CA TYR A 370 -25.58 -14.78 0.88
C TYR A 370 -24.73 -15.54 -0.14
N ASP A 371 -24.84 -16.86 -0.14
CA ASP A 371 -24.32 -17.71 -1.21
C ASP A 371 -25.26 -17.76 -2.43
N LEU A 372 -24.85 -18.45 -3.49
CA LEU A 372 -25.64 -18.65 -4.71
C LEU A 372 -27.02 -19.32 -4.48
N LEU A 373 -27.17 -20.06 -3.40
CA LEU A 373 -28.43 -20.74 -3.04
C LEU A 373 -29.34 -19.86 -2.17
N GLY A 374 -28.93 -18.59 -1.91
CA GLY A 374 -29.66 -17.66 -1.06
C GLY A 374 -29.55 -17.97 0.44
N ARG A 375 -28.63 -18.82 0.85
CA ARG A 375 -28.37 -19.08 2.27
C ARG A 375 -27.51 -17.98 2.82
N ARG A 376 -27.89 -17.43 3.98
CA ARG A 376 -27.10 -16.42 4.67
C ARG A 376 -25.82 -17.05 5.23
N VAL A 377 -24.67 -16.54 4.80
CA VAL A 377 -23.33 -16.97 5.23
C VAL A 377 -22.62 -15.95 6.11
N GLY A 378 -23.17 -14.73 6.23
CA GLY A 378 -22.62 -13.69 7.09
C GLY A 378 -23.63 -12.59 7.45
N LEU A 379 -23.42 -11.95 8.59
CA LEU A 379 -24.08 -10.74 9.04
C LEU A 379 -23.00 -9.73 9.40
N LEU A 380 -22.92 -8.63 8.66
CA LEU A 380 -21.85 -7.65 8.79
C LEU A 380 -22.26 -6.45 9.64
N VAL A 381 -23.46 -5.97 9.45
CA VAL A 381 -24.03 -4.82 10.16
C VAL A 381 -25.48 -5.16 10.54
N ASP A 382 -25.88 -4.87 11.79
CA ASP A 382 -27.28 -4.93 12.25
C ASP A 382 -27.43 -3.93 13.41
N GLU A 383 -27.44 -2.64 13.08
CA GLU A 383 -27.48 -1.58 14.07
C GLU A 383 -28.04 -0.27 13.52
N PHE A 384 -28.36 0.66 14.41
CA PHE A 384 -28.79 2.00 14.06
C PHE A 384 -27.56 2.87 13.79
N LYS A 385 -27.45 3.44 12.58
CA LYS A 385 -26.34 4.30 12.16
C LYS A 385 -26.80 5.73 11.91
N PRO A 386 -26.02 6.76 12.33
CA PRO A 386 -26.22 8.16 11.94
C PRO A 386 -26.18 8.36 10.41
N ALA A 387 -26.50 9.56 9.95
CA ALA A 387 -26.23 9.95 8.56
C ALA A 387 -24.73 9.98 8.31
N GLY A 388 -24.27 9.50 7.15
CA GLY A 388 -22.84 9.49 6.80
C GLY A 388 -22.46 8.43 5.80
N TYR A 389 -21.14 8.34 5.55
CA TYR A 389 -20.51 7.33 4.71
C TYR A 389 -19.90 6.27 5.61
N TYR A 390 -20.07 5.00 5.24
CA TYR A 390 -19.62 3.86 6.03
C TYR A 390 -18.84 2.87 5.20
N ARG A 391 -17.87 2.24 5.84
CA ARG A 391 -17.00 1.23 5.26
C ARG A 391 -16.93 0.04 6.20
N PHE A 392 -16.93 -1.17 5.64
CA PHE A 392 -16.77 -2.43 6.34
C PHE A 392 -15.83 -3.34 5.58
N ILE A 393 -14.78 -3.85 6.24
CA ILE A 393 -13.88 -4.86 5.67
C ILE A 393 -14.46 -6.23 5.99
N TRP A 394 -14.80 -7.00 4.95
CA TRP A 394 -15.30 -8.35 5.11
C TRP A 394 -14.20 -9.36 4.85
N ASN A 395 -13.99 -10.28 5.82
CA ASN A 395 -13.06 -11.39 5.72
C ASN A 395 -13.83 -12.68 5.41
N ALA A 396 -13.62 -13.23 4.22
CA ALA A 396 -14.26 -14.44 3.71
C ALA A 396 -13.31 -15.67 3.74
N ARG A 397 -12.24 -15.63 4.55
CA ARG A 397 -11.19 -16.68 4.59
C ARG A 397 -11.77 -18.08 4.81
N ASP A 398 -12.85 -18.21 5.56
CA ASP A 398 -13.47 -19.51 5.88
C ASP A 398 -14.51 -19.98 4.83
N LEU A 399 -14.74 -19.18 3.79
CA LEU A 399 -15.68 -19.50 2.72
C LEU A 399 -14.96 -20.09 1.51
N ALA A 400 -15.67 -20.91 0.73
CA ALA A 400 -15.15 -21.49 -0.51
C ALA A 400 -15.09 -20.47 -1.64
N THR A 401 -14.14 -20.63 -2.57
CA THR A 401 -14.13 -19.90 -3.85
C THR A 401 -15.50 -19.97 -4.50
N GLY A 402 -16.04 -18.83 -4.95
CA GLY A 402 -17.38 -18.79 -5.52
C GLY A 402 -17.98 -17.41 -5.63
N ILE A 403 -19.24 -17.38 -6.07
CA ILE A 403 -20.06 -16.17 -6.17
C ILE A 403 -20.87 -16.02 -4.91
N TYR A 404 -20.84 -14.81 -4.34
CA TYR A 404 -21.61 -14.38 -3.20
C TYR A 404 -22.37 -13.10 -3.52
N PHE A 405 -23.36 -12.79 -2.70
CA PHE A 405 -24.12 -11.55 -2.77
C PHE A 405 -24.12 -10.89 -1.40
N PHE A 406 -23.89 -9.59 -1.37
CA PHE A 406 -24.13 -8.79 -0.17
C PHE A 406 -25.34 -7.90 -0.39
N LYS A 407 -26.14 -7.76 0.64
CA LYS A 407 -27.40 -7.05 0.61
C LYS A 407 -27.48 -6.06 1.77
N ILE A 408 -27.76 -4.79 1.44
CA ILE A 408 -28.13 -3.79 2.43
C ILE A 408 -29.66 -3.71 2.56
N GLN A 409 -30.11 -3.52 3.79
CA GLN A 409 -31.47 -3.12 4.11
C GLN A 409 -31.39 -1.91 5.04
N ALA A 410 -32.04 -0.80 4.65
CA ALA A 410 -32.02 0.45 5.40
C ALA A 410 -33.44 1.08 5.31
N ARG A 411 -34.32 0.69 6.24
CA ARG A 411 -35.77 0.92 6.18
C ARG A 411 -36.35 0.31 4.89
N GLU A 412 -36.96 1.15 4.04
CA GLU A 412 -37.59 0.70 2.78
C GLU A 412 -36.62 0.47 1.65
N TYR A 413 -35.36 0.95 1.80
CA TYR A 413 -34.31 0.73 0.81
C TYR A 413 -33.71 -0.66 0.95
N SER A 414 -33.58 -1.34 -0.19
CA SER A 414 -32.88 -2.62 -0.28
C SER A 414 -32.15 -2.73 -1.61
N GLU A 415 -30.86 -3.02 -1.55
CA GLU A 415 -30.00 -3.25 -2.73
C GLU A 415 -29.11 -4.46 -2.47
N SER A 416 -28.79 -5.19 -3.54
CA SER A 416 -27.86 -6.33 -3.49
C SER A 416 -26.83 -6.20 -4.61
N LYS A 417 -25.59 -6.57 -4.31
CA LYS A 417 -24.51 -6.63 -5.29
C LYS A 417 -23.81 -7.98 -5.26
N LYS A 418 -23.28 -8.36 -6.43
CA LYS A 418 -22.54 -9.61 -6.62
C LYS A 418 -21.06 -9.38 -6.31
N MET A 419 -20.43 -10.36 -5.65
CA MET A 419 -18.99 -10.42 -5.42
C MET A 419 -18.44 -11.81 -5.75
N ILE A 420 -17.17 -11.87 -6.13
CA ILE A 420 -16.49 -13.09 -6.57
C ILE A 420 -15.28 -13.29 -5.66
N LEU A 421 -15.32 -14.37 -4.86
CA LEU A 421 -14.20 -14.81 -4.04
C LEU A 421 -13.35 -15.80 -4.86
N LEU A 422 -12.07 -15.50 -4.99
CA LEU A 422 -11.05 -16.36 -5.58
C LEU A 422 -10.00 -16.66 -4.51
N LYS A 423 -9.71 -17.94 -4.30
CA LYS A 423 -8.63 -18.41 -3.44
C LYS A 423 -7.57 -19.08 -4.26
#